data_019d70ae4d1cc2833ac1e9644922d89b
#
_entry.id   019d70ae4d1cc2833ac1e9644922d89b
#
_cell.length_a   1.000
_cell.length_b   1.000
_cell.length_c   1.000
_cell.angle_alpha   90.00
_cell.angle_beta   90.00
_cell.angle_gamma   90.00
#
_symmetry.space_group_name_H-M   'P 1'
#
loop_
_entity.id
_entity.type
_entity.pdbx_description
1 polymer ?
#
loop_
_entity_poly.entity_id
_entity_poly.type
_entity_poly.pdbx_seq_one_letter_code
_entity_poly.pdbx_strand_id
1 'polypeptide(L)'
;MSLIKNIILITIVSIGTLKISDLGFGFFQSNWALNSSLTKGTDRSIVLRELNPNQYASIRPNNNYMKDVENLLQINYEINVDEKGFIETGNLQESDPDIKILFLGGSTIETLFVPEKNRFPSIVERTLREKLNKSINVYNGGVSGNNSMHSIFAFLAKGIPLQPNYVVLMHNINDFALLSKTESYWVAPRSRALLIESVDTNFSTIEDSSRNIFFNIFKTTKNYLVPNLYTYLRPRLLANVQIHQDEFAGYTKNFSDLDTNLVKQYFKSSLTSFIKLSRAWNIEPILMTQANRINHELEYFQQWFLRHQRGEMTPKEFSDLYKSLNEITREVAF
;
A
#
# COMPACT_ATOMS: atom_id res chain seq x y z
N MET A 1 -0.91 -45.92 35.51
CA MET A 1 -1.44 -46.24 34.14
C MET A 1 -2.89 -45.86 33.90
N SER A 2 -3.78 -45.91 34.90
CA SER A 2 -5.22 -45.55 34.77
C SER A 2 -5.46 -44.06 34.54
N LEU A 3 -4.74 -43.15 35.25
CA LEU A 3 -4.95 -41.70 35.16
C LEU A 3 -4.62 -41.15 33.74
N ILE A 4 -3.52 -41.60 33.16
CA ILE A 4 -3.09 -41.16 31.81
C ILE A 4 -4.10 -41.64 30.76
N LYS A 5 -4.62 -42.86 30.88
CA LYS A 5 -5.65 -43.36 29.95
C LYS A 5 -6.94 -42.52 30.05
N ASN A 6 -7.33 -42.14 31.27
CA ASN A 6 -8.51 -41.30 31.46
C ASN A 6 -8.34 -39.88 30.91
N ILE A 7 -7.17 -39.27 31.09
CA ILE A 7 -6.86 -37.96 30.52
C ILE A 7 -6.90 -38.01 28.98
N ILE A 8 -6.29 -39.04 28.37
CA ILE A 8 -6.29 -39.21 26.90
C ILE A 8 -7.74 -39.40 26.41
N LEU A 9 -8.53 -40.25 27.12
CA LEU A 9 -9.91 -40.47 26.72
C LEU A 9 -10.76 -39.20 26.81
N ILE A 10 -10.65 -38.43 27.90
CA ILE A 10 -11.35 -37.15 28.08
C ILE A 10 -10.94 -36.16 26.96
N THR A 11 -9.66 -36.07 26.63
CA THR A 11 -9.17 -35.16 25.57
C THR A 11 -9.73 -35.57 24.21
N ILE A 12 -9.74 -36.86 23.87
CA ILE A 12 -10.29 -37.37 22.59
C ILE A 12 -11.81 -37.11 22.53
N VAL A 13 -12.53 -37.35 23.60
CA VAL A 13 -13.98 -37.11 23.65
C VAL A 13 -14.28 -35.61 23.53
N SER A 14 -13.52 -34.74 24.20
CA SER A 14 -13.70 -33.30 24.13
C SER A 14 -13.44 -32.75 22.71
N ILE A 15 -12.37 -33.21 22.07
CA ILE A 15 -12.07 -32.86 20.69
C ILE A 15 -13.14 -33.36 19.71
N GLY A 16 -13.61 -34.61 19.94
CA GLY A 16 -14.69 -35.21 19.14
C GLY A 16 -16.01 -34.44 19.26
N THR A 17 -16.38 -34.03 20.47
CA THR A 17 -17.60 -33.26 20.72
C THR A 17 -17.55 -31.87 20.12
N LEU A 18 -16.41 -31.19 20.22
CA LEU A 18 -16.19 -29.89 19.59
C LEU A 18 -16.29 -29.99 18.06
N LYS A 19 -15.70 -31.02 17.48
CA LYS A 19 -15.77 -31.26 16.03
C LYS A 19 -17.19 -31.54 15.54
N ILE A 20 -17.94 -32.38 16.26
CA ILE A 20 -19.34 -32.70 15.93
C ILE A 20 -20.22 -31.44 16.04
N SER A 21 -20.00 -30.63 17.09
CA SER A 21 -20.70 -29.34 17.26
C SER A 21 -20.41 -28.37 16.15
N ASP A 22 -19.13 -28.26 15.72
CA ASP A 22 -18.71 -27.39 14.63
C ASP A 22 -19.29 -27.82 13.27
N LEU A 23 -19.31 -29.16 12.99
CA LEU A 23 -19.94 -29.73 11.80
C LEU A 23 -21.45 -29.51 11.80
N GLY A 24 -22.11 -29.66 12.97
CA GLY A 24 -23.54 -29.38 13.11
C GLY A 24 -23.88 -27.92 12.88
N PHE A 25 -23.04 -27.01 13.40
CA PHE A 25 -23.20 -25.57 13.18
C PHE A 25 -22.97 -25.20 11.71
N GLY A 26 -21.96 -25.78 11.07
CA GLY A 26 -21.69 -25.59 9.63
C GLY A 26 -22.84 -26.07 8.75
N PHE A 27 -23.46 -27.23 9.10
CA PHE A 27 -24.64 -27.74 8.39
C PHE A 27 -25.88 -26.83 8.59
N PHE A 28 -26.05 -26.28 9.77
CA PHE A 28 -27.15 -25.35 10.08
C PHE A 28 -26.96 -24.03 9.31
N GLN A 29 -25.73 -23.51 9.26
CA GLN A 29 -25.38 -22.31 8.52
C GLN A 29 -25.54 -22.51 7.00
N SER A 30 -25.14 -23.66 6.45
CA SER A 30 -25.27 -23.95 5.02
C SER A 30 -26.73 -24.07 4.57
N ASN A 31 -27.62 -24.62 5.41
CA ASN A 31 -29.06 -24.71 5.12
C ASN A 31 -29.76 -23.34 5.21
N TRP A 32 -29.26 -22.43 6.05
CA TRP A 32 -29.77 -21.06 6.11
C TRP A 32 -29.30 -20.23 4.92
N ALA A 33 -28.07 -20.46 4.44
CA ALA A 33 -27.49 -19.80 3.27
C ALA A 33 -28.12 -20.26 1.94
N LEU A 34 -28.66 -21.48 1.88
CA LEU A 34 -29.32 -22.00 0.66
C LEU A 34 -30.58 -21.23 0.26
N ASN A 35 -31.23 -20.52 1.20
CA ASN A 35 -32.36 -19.66 0.92
C ASN A 35 -32.00 -18.23 0.48
N SER A 36 -30.70 -17.88 0.49
CA SER A 36 -30.19 -16.55 0.07
C SER A 36 -29.41 -16.60 -1.23
N SER A 37 -29.65 -17.59 -2.09
CA SER A 37 -28.89 -17.86 -3.33
C SER A 37 -28.97 -16.77 -4.43
N LEU A 38 -29.74 -15.71 -4.21
CA LEU A 38 -29.81 -14.56 -5.12
C LEU A 38 -28.85 -13.42 -4.77
N THR A 39 -28.08 -13.52 -3.70
CA THR A 39 -27.18 -12.46 -3.22
C THR A 39 -25.74 -12.91 -2.99
N LYS A 40 -25.26 -13.95 -3.67
CA LYS A 40 -23.82 -14.22 -3.71
C LYS A 40 -23.13 -13.19 -4.60
N GLY A 41 -23.07 -11.95 -4.11
CA GLY A 41 -22.15 -10.96 -4.60
C GLY A 41 -20.72 -11.32 -4.17
N THR A 42 -19.75 -10.91 -4.94
CA THR A 42 -18.34 -10.96 -4.51
C THR A 42 -18.15 -9.97 -3.35
N ASP A 43 -17.88 -10.45 -2.15
CA ASP A 43 -17.52 -9.58 -1.04
C ASP A 43 -16.10 -9.04 -1.28
N ARG A 44 -15.99 -7.72 -1.31
CA ARG A 44 -14.71 -7.04 -1.45
C ARG A 44 -14.48 -6.10 -0.28
N SER A 45 -13.27 -6.15 0.28
CA SER A 45 -12.83 -5.24 1.33
C SER A 45 -11.92 -4.16 0.75
N ILE A 46 -12.13 -2.90 1.16
CA ILE A 46 -11.17 -1.83 0.89
C ILE A 46 -10.02 -1.96 1.89
N VAL A 47 -8.79 -2.00 1.38
CA VAL A 47 -7.58 -2.02 2.21
C VAL A 47 -6.89 -0.68 2.13
N LEU A 48 -6.95 0.07 3.22
CA LEU A 48 -6.14 1.28 3.35
C LEU A 48 -4.68 0.88 3.60
N ARG A 49 -3.80 1.31 2.69
CA ARG A 49 -2.36 1.20 2.90
C ARG A 49 -1.91 2.45 3.62
N GLU A 50 -1.64 2.31 4.90
CA GLU A 50 -1.26 3.40 5.79
C GLU A 50 -0.19 2.94 6.78
N LEU A 51 0.46 3.89 7.43
CA LEU A 51 1.39 3.61 8.52
C LEU A 51 0.61 3.42 9.81
N ASN A 52 1.12 2.53 10.68
CA ASN A 52 0.51 2.31 11.98
C ASN A 52 0.70 3.55 12.87
N PRO A 53 -0.35 4.03 13.55
CA PRO A 53 -0.25 5.13 14.50
C PRO A 53 0.78 4.85 15.60
N ASN A 54 1.47 5.91 16.06
CA ASN A 54 2.51 5.86 17.08
C ASN A 54 3.65 4.88 16.80
N GLN A 55 3.92 4.62 15.52
CA GLN A 55 5.01 3.72 15.10
C GLN A 55 6.33 4.50 15.04
N TYR A 56 7.38 3.89 15.59
CA TYR A 56 8.76 4.27 15.33
C TYR A 56 9.44 3.21 14.48
N ALA A 57 10.20 3.63 13.49
CA ALA A 57 11.07 2.77 12.70
C ALA A 57 12.42 3.43 12.47
N SER A 58 13.49 2.64 12.56
CA SER A 58 14.84 3.04 12.16
C SER A 58 15.25 2.14 11.00
N ILE A 59 15.34 2.70 9.81
CA ILE A 59 15.56 1.98 8.57
C ILE A 59 16.90 2.36 7.94
N ARG A 60 17.56 1.36 7.35
CA ARG A 60 18.83 1.55 6.64
C ARG A 60 18.69 1.08 5.20
N PRO A 61 19.15 1.87 4.22
CA PRO A 61 19.12 1.43 2.81
C PRO A 61 19.91 0.14 2.64
N ASN A 62 19.36 -0.82 1.94
CA ASN A 62 20.07 -2.04 1.60
C ASN A 62 21.02 -1.81 0.42
N ASN A 63 21.97 -2.74 0.23
CA ASN A 63 22.98 -2.62 -0.81
C ASN A 63 22.42 -2.56 -2.25
N ASN A 64 21.25 -3.15 -2.50
CA ASN A 64 20.63 -3.09 -3.83
C ASN A 64 20.07 -1.69 -4.08
N TYR A 65 19.42 -1.09 -3.08
CA TYR A 65 18.91 0.27 -3.17
C TYR A 65 20.05 1.29 -3.34
N MET A 66 21.19 1.06 -2.65
CA MET A 66 22.39 1.91 -2.76
C MET A 66 23.00 1.93 -4.16
N LYS A 67 22.83 0.86 -4.95
CA LYS A 67 23.34 0.78 -6.33
C LYS A 67 22.55 1.67 -7.30
N ASP A 68 21.29 1.93 -6.99
CA ASP A 68 20.37 2.63 -7.88
C ASP A 68 20.21 4.12 -7.52
N VAL A 69 20.74 4.54 -6.37
CA VAL A 69 20.60 5.92 -5.87
C VAL A 69 21.95 6.51 -5.55
N GLU A 70 22.40 7.43 -6.39
CA GLU A 70 23.64 8.17 -6.17
C GLU A 70 23.58 9.04 -4.91
N ASN A 71 24.68 9.13 -4.19
CA ASN A 71 24.85 9.96 -2.99
C ASN A 71 23.92 9.62 -1.82
N LEU A 72 23.28 8.47 -1.82
CA LEU A 72 22.52 8.00 -0.67
C LEU A 72 23.48 7.53 0.43
N LEU A 73 23.33 8.09 1.62
CA LEU A 73 24.13 7.70 2.76
C LEU A 73 23.61 6.40 3.37
N GLN A 74 24.51 5.47 3.67
CA GLN A 74 24.15 4.20 4.32
C GLN A 74 24.11 4.36 5.86
N ILE A 75 23.29 5.28 6.31
CA ILE A 75 22.99 5.55 7.72
C ILE A 75 21.61 5.05 8.10
N ASN A 76 21.28 5.08 9.38
CA ASN A 76 19.91 4.85 9.84
C ASN A 76 19.08 6.12 9.65
N TYR A 77 17.90 5.96 9.07
CA TYR A 77 16.90 7.01 8.91
C TYR A 77 15.73 6.71 9.84
N GLU A 78 15.39 7.69 10.65
CA GLU A 78 14.31 7.55 11.63
C GLU A 78 12.97 8.01 11.04
N ILE A 79 11.94 7.23 11.31
CA ILE A 79 10.57 7.48 10.91
C ILE A 79 9.73 7.47 12.18
N ASN A 80 9.22 8.62 12.55
CA ASN A 80 8.22 8.77 13.60
C ASN A 80 6.86 8.97 12.96
N VAL A 81 5.87 8.25 13.44
CA VAL A 81 4.49 8.31 12.97
C VAL A 81 3.61 8.78 14.13
N ASP A 82 2.81 9.80 13.90
CA ASP A 82 1.94 10.38 14.90
C ASP A 82 0.75 9.47 15.29
N GLU A 83 -0.07 9.91 16.23
CA GLU A 83 -1.26 9.21 16.70
C GLU A 83 -2.32 8.97 15.59
N LYS A 84 -2.26 9.73 14.50
CA LYS A 84 -3.16 9.64 13.35
C LYS A 84 -2.59 8.82 12.19
N GLY A 85 -1.32 8.35 12.32
CA GLY A 85 -0.64 7.58 11.29
C GLY A 85 -0.07 8.43 10.15
N PHE A 86 0.30 9.69 10.42
CA PHE A 86 1.09 10.53 9.53
C PHE A 86 2.55 10.57 9.96
N ILE A 87 3.47 10.66 9.00
CA ILE A 87 4.89 10.81 9.31
C ILE A 87 5.11 12.22 9.90
N GLU A 88 5.75 12.26 11.05
CA GLU A 88 6.12 13.52 11.70
C GLU A 88 7.13 14.32 10.87
N THR A 89 7.00 15.64 10.92
CA THR A 89 7.91 16.57 10.22
C THR A 89 9.15 16.92 11.05
N GLY A 90 9.18 16.53 12.33
CA GLY A 90 10.20 16.92 13.28
C GLY A 90 10.11 18.40 13.70
N ASN A 91 9.08 19.11 13.30
CA ASN A 91 8.74 20.43 13.78
C ASN A 91 7.70 20.34 14.89
N LEU A 92 7.67 21.33 15.80
CA LEU A 92 6.66 21.39 16.84
C LEU A 92 5.27 21.55 16.20
N GLN A 93 4.33 20.65 16.57
CA GLN A 93 2.95 20.73 16.13
C GLN A 93 2.13 21.57 17.11
N GLU A 94 1.39 22.54 16.57
CA GLU A 94 0.49 23.39 17.36
C GLU A 94 -0.86 22.67 17.53
N SER A 95 -1.50 22.86 18.69
CA SER A 95 -2.82 22.26 18.97
C SER A 95 -3.92 22.88 18.12
N ASP A 96 -3.81 24.17 17.84
CA ASP A 96 -4.77 24.94 17.02
C ASP A 96 -4.00 25.81 16.03
N PRO A 97 -3.48 25.25 14.95
CA PRO A 97 -2.70 26.00 13.96
C PRO A 97 -3.59 26.85 13.06
N ASP A 98 -3.06 28.02 12.61
CA ASP A 98 -3.72 28.85 11.60
C ASP A 98 -3.97 28.11 10.28
N ILE A 99 -3.04 27.22 9.91
CA ILE A 99 -3.07 26.48 8.63
C ILE A 99 -2.69 25.02 8.87
N LYS A 100 -3.48 24.12 8.32
CA LYS A 100 -3.19 22.68 8.21
C LYS A 100 -2.99 22.30 6.75
N ILE A 101 -1.90 21.60 6.44
CA ILE A 101 -1.59 21.12 5.10
C ILE A 101 -1.38 19.62 5.16
N LEU A 102 -2.14 18.86 4.38
CA LEU A 102 -1.99 17.42 4.26
C LEU A 102 -1.32 17.07 2.94
N PHE A 103 -0.20 16.33 3.00
CA PHE A 103 0.45 15.75 1.83
C PHE A 103 0.03 14.28 1.67
N LEU A 104 -0.42 13.91 0.47
CA LEU A 104 -0.77 12.55 0.09
C LEU A 104 0.02 12.10 -1.14
N GLY A 105 0.48 10.86 -1.13
CA GLY A 105 1.23 10.31 -2.25
C GLY A 105 1.91 8.98 -1.95
N GLY A 106 2.83 8.60 -2.81
CA GLY A 106 3.65 7.41 -2.68
C GLY A 106 4.96 7.65 -1.93
N SER A 107 5.98 6.83 -2.25
CA SER A 107 7.34 6.91 -1.65
C SER A 107 8.02 8.27 -1.85
N THR A 108 7.63 9.04 -2.86
CA THR A 108 8.19 10.38 -3.11
C THR A 108 7.70 11.42 -2.10
N ILE A 109 6.50 11.24 -1.53
CA ILE A 109 6.01 12.03 -0.39
C ILE A 109 6.55 11.48 0.93
N GLU A 110 6.57 10.15 1.08
CA GLU A 110 7.05 9.45 2.27
C GLU A 110 8.52 9.77 2.57
N THR A 111 9.38 9.81 1.54
CA THR A 111 10.80 10.19 1.63
C THR A 111 11.58 9.49 2.74
N LEU A 112 11.47 8.15 2.82
CA LEU A 112 12.03 7.32 3.91
C LEU A 112 13.54 7.51 4.13
N PHE A 113 14.32 7.63 3.04
CA PHE A 113 15.78 7.78 3.11
C PHE A 113 16.23 9.23 3.05
N VAL A 114 15.46 10.11 3.69
CA VAL A 114 15.81 11.51 3.91
C VAL A 114 15.67 11.80 5.40
N PRO A 115 16.67 12.46 6.04
CA PRO A 115 16.56 12.87 7.42
C PRO A 115 15.28 13.70 7.65
N GLU A 116 14.61 13.48 8.77
CA GLU A 116 13.29 14.02 9.08
C GLU A 116 13.12 15.51 8.74
N LYS A 117 14.03 16.35 9.22
CA LYS A 117 14.00 17.81 8.97
C LYS A 117 14.26 18.22 7.53
N ASN A 118 14.79 17.31 6.71
CA ASN A 118 15.12 17.55 5.30
C ASN A 118 14.10 16.96 4.35
N ARG A 119 13.07 16.25 4.86
CA ARG A 119 11.94 15.82 4.04
C ARG A 119 11.22 17.06 3.52
N PHE A 120 10.80 17.04 2.24
CA PHE A 120 10.22 18.26 1.67
C PHE A 120 8.93 18.73 2.37
N PRO A 121 8.03 17.88 2.92
CA PRO A 121 6.93 18.35 3.74
C PRO A 121 7.41 19.13 4.97
N SER A 122 8.49 18.68 5.64
CA SER A 122 9.11 19.35 6.78
C SER A 122 9.72 20.70 6.39
N ILE A 123 10.34 20.76 5.20
CA ILE A 123 10.91 22.02 4.66
C ILE A 123 9.78 23.00 4.33
N VAL A 124 8.70 22.53 3.70
CA VAL A 124 7.53 23.35 3.37
C VAL A 124 6.95 23.97 4.64
N GLU A 125 6.73 23.15 5.69
CA GLU A 125 6.20 23.63 6.98
C GLU A 125 7.06 24.76 7.54
N ARG A 126 8.35 24.52 7.70
CA ARG A 126 9.29 25.51 8.24
C ARG A 126 9.34 26.79 7.41
N THR A 127 9.45 26.64 6.09
CA THR A 127 9.54 27.78 5.18
C THR A 127 8.28 28.63 5.17
N LEU A 128 7.10 28.01 5.23
CA LEU A 128 5.83 28.72 5.26
C LEU A 128 5.61 29.42 6.61
N ARG A 129 5.98 28.79 7.73
CA ARG A 129 5.95 29.45 9.05
C ARG A 129 6.79 30.71 9.06
N GLU A 130 8.02 30.62 8.56
CA GLU A 130 8.93 31.78 8.48
C GLU A 130 8.40 32.91 7.57
N LYS A 131 7.90 32.52 6.37
CA LYS A 131 7.45 33.52 5.39
C LYS A 131 6.12 34.20 5.73
N LEU A 132 5.20 33.42 6.29
CA LEU A 132 3.83 33.91 6.56
C LEU A 132 3.66 34.43 8.00
N ASN A 133 4.61 34.15 8.86
CA ASN A 133 4.53 34.43 10.32
C ASN A 133 3.23 33.89 10.92
N LYS A 134 2.90 32.62 10.60
CA LYS A 134 1.71 31.89 11.03
C LYS A 134 2.07 30.56 11.63
N SER A 135 1.23 30.04 12.51
CA SER A 135 1.30 28.67 12.96
C SER A 135 0.78 27.73 11.87
N ILE A 136 1.61 26.78 11.44
CA ILE A 136 1.29 25.86 10.35
C ILE A 136 1.66 24.45 10.76
N ASN A 137 0.71 23.52 10.64
CA ASN A 137 0.97 22.10 10.79
C ASN A 137 0.93 21.42 9.44
N VAL A 138 1.94 20.63 9.15
CA VAL A 138 2.02 19.79 7.95
C VAL A 138 1.95 18.32 8.34
N TYR A 139 1.10 17.58 7.67
CA TYR A 139 0.88 16.15 7.86
C TYR A 139 1.38 15.40 6.62
N ASN A 140 2.34 14.51 6.81
CA ASN A 140 2.89 13.70 5.73
C ASN A 140 2.20 12.33 5.69
N GLY A 141 1.22 12.19 4.80
CA GLY A 141 0.48 10.95 4.52
C GLY A 141 1.03 10.15 3.34
N GLY A 142 2.31 10.31 3.01
CA GLY A 142 2.98 9.50 1.99
C GLY A 142 3.17 8.06 2.45
N VAL A 143 2.90 7.10 1.55
CA VAL A 143 3.12 5.67 1.81
C VAL A 143 3.65 5.01 0.54
N SER A 144 4.81 4.36 0.65
CA SER A 144 5.46 3.68 -0.48
C SER A 144 4.52 2.74 -1.22
N GLY A 145 4.46 2.89 -2.54
CA GLY A 145 3.61 2.07 -3.40
C GLY A 145 2.15 2.48 -3.49
N ASN A 146 1.70 3.50 -2.74
CA ASN A 146 0.35 4.05 -2.93
C ASN A 146 0.23 4.73 -4.28
N ASN A 147 -0.90 4.54 -4.93
CA ASN A 147 -1.35 5.24 -6.14
C ASN A 147 -2.44 6.27 -5.78
N SER A 148 -2.93 7.00 -6.78
CA SER A 148 -3.93 8.06 -6.58
C SER A 148 -5.22 7.57 -5.91
N MET A 149 -5.68 6.35 -6.22
CA MET A 149 -6.87 5.77 -5.58
C MET A 149 -6.65 5.47 -4.10
N HIS A 150 -5.49 4.94 -3.70
CA HIS A 150 -5.17 4.77 -2.27
C HIS A 150 -5.22 6.12 -1.54
N SER A 151 -4.65 7.17 -2.15
CA SER A 151 -4.67 8.51 -1.56
C SER A 151 -6.06 9.12 -1.47
N ILE A 152 -6.95 8.87 -2.44
CA ILE A 152 -8.37 9.28 -2.37
C ILE A 152 -9.05 8.62 -1.17
N PHE A 153 -8.87 7.33 -0.97
CA PHE A 153 -9.48 6.65 0.17
C PHE A 153 -8.85 7.06 1.51
N ALA A 154 -7.54 7.28 1.56
CA ALA A 154 -6.88 7.86 2.74
C ALA A 154 -7.38 9.27 3.05
N PHE A 155 -7.62 10.08 2.03
CA PHE A 155 -8.23 11.41 2.17
C PHE A 155 -9.63 11.33 2.76
N LEU A 156 -10.49 10.44 2.26
CA LEU A 156 -11.85 10.24 2.78
C LEU A 156 -11.83 9.75 4.23
N ALA A 157 -10.94 8.81 4.55
CA ALA A 157 -10.91 8.17 5.88
C ALA A 157 -10.22 9.02 6.96
N LYS A 158 -9.15 9.74 6.61
CA LYS A 158 -8.26 10.45 7.53
C LYS A 158 -8.13 11.93 7.23
N GLY A 159 -8.08 12.30 5.95
CA GLY A 159 -7.88 13.67 5.52
C GLY A 159 -9.08 14.56 5.86
N ILE A 160 -10.30 14.14 5.53
CA ILE A 160 -11.51 14.89 5.82
C ILE A 160 -11.70 15.13 7.34
N PRO A 161 -11.57 14.10 8.20
CA PRO A 161 -11.63 14.31 9.66
C PRO A 161 -10.54 15.26 10.22
N LEU A 162 -9.38 15.35 9.57
CA LEU A 162 -8.32 16.29 9.94
C LEU A 162 -8.70 17.74 9.67
N GLN A 163 -9.62 17.98 8.72
CA GLN A 163 -10.04 19.31 8.24
C GLN A 163 -8.84 20.20 7.85
N PRO A 164 -7.98 19.77 6.92
CA PRO A 164 -6.88 20.61 6.46
C PRO A 164 -7.40 21.78 5.61
N ASN A 165 -6.69 22.90 5.61
CA ASN A 165 -6.98 24.01 4.70
C ASN A 165 -6.58 23.64 3.25
N TYR A 166 -5.46 22.90 3.12
CA TYR A 166 -4.90 22.48 1.84
C TYR A 166 -4.60 20.99 1.86
N VAL A 167 -4.88 20.32 0.76
CA VAL A 167 -4.44 18.94 0.52
C VAL A 167 -3.61 18.87 -0.75
N VAL A 168 -2.39 18.40 -0.62
CA VAL A 168 -1.43 18.26 -1.71
C VAL A 168 -1.38 16.81 -2.15
N LEU A 169 -1.61 16.55 -3.44
CA LEU A 169 -1.52 15.21 -4.03
C LEU A 169 -0.38 15.16 -5.05
N MET A 170 0.53 14.20 -4.88
CA MET A 170 1.59 13.93 -5.84
C MET A 170 1.63 12.45 -6.22
N HIS A 171 1.22 12.16 -7.44
CA HIS A 171 1.24 10.82 -8.02
C HIS A 171 1.69 10.83 -9.48
N ASN A 172 2.34 9.78 -9.89
CA ASN A 172 2.61 9.39 -11.28
C ASN A 172 3.10 7.94 -11.33
N ILE A 173 4.34 7.65 -10.85
CA ILE A 173 5.03 6.37 -11.07
C ILE A 173 4.26 5.14 -10.57
N ASN A 174 3.54 5.25 -9.47
CA ASN A 174 2.78 4.12 -8.93
C ASN A 174 1.50 3.87 -9.73
N ASP A 175 0.85 4.92 -10.19
CA ASP A 175 -0.29 4.85 -11.11
C ASP A 175 0.16 4.31 -12.47
N PHE A 176 1.27 4.86 -12.99
CA PHE A 176 1.91 4.35 -14.19
C PHE A 176 2.19 2.85 -14.08
N ALA A 177 2.89 2.41 -13.03
CA ALA A 177 3.27 1.01 -12.83
C ALA A 177 2.07 0.07 -12.74
N LEU A 178 0.98 0.51 -12.13
CA LEU A 178 -0.25 -0.28 -12.04
C LEU A 178 -1.01 -0.26 -13.37
N LEU A 179 -1.34 0.91 -13.88
CA LEU A 179 -2.19 1.07 -15.05
C LEU A 179 -1.56 0.55 -16.33
N SER A 180 -0.23 0.68 -16.49
CA SER A 180 0.47 0.12 -17.64
C SER A 180 0.46 -1.42 -17.69
N LYS A 181 0.16 -2.08 -16.57
CA LYS A 181 0.13 -3.55 -16.51
C LYS A 181 -1.28 -4.13 -16.44
N THR A 182 -2.20 -3.39 -15.85
CA THR A 182 -3.54 -3.89 -15.56
C THR A 182 -4.65 -3.10 -16.23
N GLU A 183 -4.35 -1.90 -16.75
CA GLU A 183 -5.32 -0.94 -17.28
C GLU A 183 -6.48 -0.66 -16.31
N SER A 184 -6.25 -0.86 -15.01
CA SER A 184 -7.30 -0.75 -14.01
C SER A 184 -6.75 -0.47 -12.62
N TYR A 185 -7.49 0.31 -11.81
CA TYR A 185 -7.22 0.42 -10.38
C TYR A 185 -7.85 -0.73 -9.56
N TRP A 186 -8.74 -1.49 -10.17
CA TRP A 186 -9.52 -2.54 -9.50
C TRP A 186 -8.88 -3.92 -9.63
N VAL A 187 -7.97 -4.07 -10.58
CA VAL A 187 -7.20 -5.30 -10.81
C VAL A 187 -5.75 -5.00 -10.45
N ALA A 188 -5.27 -5.55 -9.35
CA ALA A 188 -3.93 -5.28 -8.87
C ALA A 188 -3.34 -6.49 -8.14
N PRO A 189 -2.01 -6.66 -8.14
CA PRO A 189 -1.34 -7.59 -7.24
C PRO A 189 -1.73 -7.30 -5.79
N ARG A 190 -1.82 -8.34 -4.96
CA ARG A 190 -2.25 -8.19 -3.55
C ARG A 190 -1.46 -7.14 -2.78
N SER A 191 -0.18 -6.96 -3.09
CA SER A 191 0.69 -5.92 -2.50
C SER A 191 0.30 -4.49 -2.87
N ARG A 192 -0.43 -4.32 -3.98
CA ARG A 192 -0.87 -3.03 -4.53
C ARG A 192 -2.40 -2.90 -4.58
N ALA A 193 -3.13 -3.93 -4.14
CA ALA A 193 -4.58 -3.97 -4.24
C ALA A 193 -5.23 -2.99 -3.26
N LEU A 194 -6.12 -2.17 -3.78
CA LEU A 194 -7.06 -1.38 -3.00
C LEU A 194 -8.24 -2.23 -2.55
N LEU A 195 -8.69 -3.14 -3.41
CA LEU A 195 -9.76 -4.08 -3.14
C LEU A 195 -9.19 -5.48 -2.97
N ILE A 196 -9.54 -6.12 -1.88
CA ILE A 196 -9.25 -7.54 -1.65
C ILE A 196 -10.58 -8.28 -1.68
N GLU A 197 -10.69 -9.27 -2.55
CA GLU A 197 -11.78 -10.22 -2.50
C GLU A 197 -11.63 -11.07 -1.23
N SER A 198 -12.70 -11.20 -0.47
CA SER A 198 -12.76 -12.20 0.58
C SER A 198 -12.65 -13.55 -0.10
N VAL A 199 -11.52 -14.21 0.07
CA VAL A 199 -11.41 -15.63 -0.28
C VAL A 199 -12.38 -16.33 0.68
N ASP A 200 -13.52 -16.76 0.15
CA ASP A 200 -14.41 -17.66 0.87
C ASP A 200 -13.59 -18.88 1.26
N THR A 201 -13.19 -18.96 2.51
CA THR A 201 -12.41 -20.08 3.05
C THR A 201 -13.19 -21.39 3.02
N ASN A 202 -14.43 -21.35 2.53
CA ASN A 202 -15.35 -22.48 2.46
C ASN A 202 -15.41 -23.18 1.09
N PHE A 203 -14.70 -22.68 0.08
CA PHE A 203 -14.59 -23.36 -1.23
C PHE A 203 -13.13 -23.60 -1.63
N SER A 204 -12.39 -24.35 -0.80
CA SER A 204 -11.26 -25.09 -1.34
C SER A 204 -11.85 -26.28 -2.11
N THR A 205 -11.77 -26.23 -3.41
CA THR A 205 -11.99 -27.35 -4.31
C THR A 205 -11.28 -28.61 -3.75
N ILE A 206 -12.02 -29.71 -3.70
CA ILE A 206 -11.66 -30.99 -3.09
C ILE A 206 -10.40 -31.64 -3.75
N GLU A 207 -9.77 -31.01 -4.74
CA GLU A 207 -8.68 -31.59 -5.50
C GLU A 207 -7.25 -31.41 -4.94
N ASP A 208 -7.06 -30.61 -3.88
CA ASP A 208 -5.73 -30.43 -3.28
C ASP A 208 -5.70 -30.73 -1.77
N SER A 209 -6.63 -31.54 -1.29
CA SER A 209 -6.95 -31.70 0.14
C SER A 209 -5.92 -32.48 0.95
N SER A 210 -5.07 -33.30 0.36
CA SER A 210 -4.11 -34.10 1.13
C SER A 210 -2.79 -33.37 1.48
N ARG A 211 -2.33 -32.44 0.66
CA ARG A 211 -1.14 -31.62 0.97
C ARG A 211 -1.46 -30.44 1.90
N ASN A 212 -2.67 -29.91 1.79
CA ASN A 212 -3.07 -28.71 2.55
C ASN A 212 -3.47 -28.99 4.01
N ILE A 213 -3.92 -30.19 4.35
CA ILE A 213 -4.34 -30.55 5.72
C ILE A 213 -3.14 -30.51 6.67
N PHE A 214 -2.02 -31.12 6.33
CA PHE A 214 -0.79 -31.08 7.13
C PHE A 214 -0.22 -29.66 7.25
N PHE A 215 -0.25 -28.89 6.17
CA PHE A 215 0.23 -27.51 6.17
C PHE A 215 -0.67 -26.58 7.00
N ASN A 216 -1.98 -26.76 6.93
CA ASN A 216 -2.94 -25.99 7.72
C ASN A 216 -2.92 -26.36 9.20
N ILE A 217 -2.80 -27.65 9.52
CA ILE A 217 -2.61 -28.11 10.91
C ILE A 217 -1.30 -27.54 11.45
N PHE A 218 -0.21 -27.62 10.71
CA PHE A 218 1.07 -27.05 11.12
C PHE A 218 1.00 -25.53 11.28
N LYS A 219 0.33 -24.81 10.38
CA LYS A 219 0.13 -23.37 10.45
C LYS A 219 -0.73 -22.96 11.67
N THR A 220 -1.80 -23.67 11.93
CA THR A 220 -2.71 -23.41 13.07
C THR A 220 -2.04 -23.76 14.39
N THR A 221 -1.39 -24.91 14.46
CA THR A 221 -0.66 -25.38 15.66
C THR A 221 0.52 -24.46 15.99
N LYS A 222 1.26 -24.03 14.98
CA LYS A 222 2.37 -23.08 15.11
C LYS A 222 1.92 -21.72 15.65
N ASN A 223 0.84 -21.17 15.10
CA ASN A 223 0.30 -19.88 15.54
C ASN A 223 -0.29 -19.93 16.95
N TYR A 224 -0.73 -21.11 17.40
CA TYR A 224 -1.27 -21.31 18.74
C TYR A 224 -0.17 -21.59 19.78
N LEU A 225 0.84 -22.41 19.44
CA LEU A 225 1.87 -22.83 20.40
C LEU A 225 3.02 -21.83 20.56
N VAL A 226 3.43 -21.13 19.49
CA VAL A 226 4.62 -20.27 19.53
C VAL A 226 4.45 -18.95 18.75
N PRO A 227 3.36 -18.19 18.97
CA PRO A 227 3.08 -16.98 18.21
C PRO A 227 4.21 -15.94 18.33
N ASN A 228 4.71 -15.71 19.54
CA ASN A 228 5.74 -14.71 19.81
C ASN A 228 7.12 -15.11 19.27
N LEU A 229 7.50 -16.37 19.45
CA LEU A 229 8.77 -16.90 18.95
C LEU A 229 8.80 -16.91 17.42
N TYR A 230 7.69 -17.26 16.77
CA TYR A 230 7.59 -17.24 15.32
C TYR A 230 7.65 -15.81 14.75
N THR A 231 6.96 -14.87 15.37
CA THR A 231 7.00 -13.45 14.98
C THR A 231 8.42 -12.88 15.12
N TYR A 232 9.17 -13.34 16.13
CA TYR A 232 10.55 -12.94 16.37
C TYR A 232 11.55 -13.60 15.41
N LEU A 233 11.37 -14.88 15.07
CA LEU A 233 12.31 -15.64 14.22
C LEU A 233 12.03 -15.46 12.73
N ARG A 234 10.77 -15.26 12.33
CA ARG A 234 10.37 -15.11 10.92
C ARG A 234 11.17 -14.06 10.16
N PRO A 235 11.36 -12.81 10.66
CA PRO A 235 12.16 -11.80 9.97
C PRO A 235 13.63 -12.20 9.83
N ARG A 236 14.18 -12.92 10.84
CA ARG A 236 15.58 -13.37 10.85
C ARG A 236 15.83 -14.56 9.92
N LEU A 237 14.86 -15.45 9.80
CA LEU A 237 14.95 -16.60 8.89
C LEU A 237 14.66 -16.21 7.43
N LEU A 238 13.81 -15.20 7.20
CA LEU A 238 13.46 -14.71 5.85
C LEU A 238 14.39 -13.57 5.37
N ALA A 239 15.18 -12.96 6.24
CA ALA A 239 16.12 -11.89 5.86
C ALA A 239 17.14 -12.30 4.79
N ASN A 240 17.39 -13.60 4.60
CA ASN A 240 18.30 -14.14 3.59
C ASN A 240 17.58 -14.67 2.32
N VAL A 241 16.24 -14.61 2.26
CA VAL A 241 15.45 -15.05 1.10
C VAL A 241 14.72 -13.83 0.55
N GLN A 242 15.45 -12.84 0.06
CA GLN A 242 14.91 -11.86 -0.87
C GLN A 242 14.86 -12.51 -2.26
N ILE A 243 13.83 -13.32 -2.47
CA ILE A 243 13.36 -13.57 -3.83
C ILE A 243 12.70 -12.24 -4.22
N HIS A 244 13.34 -11.50 -5.11
CA HIS A 244 12.70 -10.42 -5.85
C HIS A 244 11.62 -11.08 -6.74
N GLN A 245 10.47 -11.39 -6.14
CA GLN A 245 9.30 -11.73 -6.91
C GLN A 245 8.84 -10.42 -7.54
N ASP A 246 8.79 -10.41 -8.87
CA ASP A 246 8.14 -9.33 -9.60
C ASP A 246 6.72 -9.19 -9.04
N GLU A 247 6.42 -8.06 -8.40
CA GLU A 247 5.10 -7.79 -7.81
C GLU A 247 3.97 -7.97 -8.81
N PHE A 248 4.27 -7.81 -10.10
CA PHE A 248 3.33 -7.92 -11.20
C PHE A 248 3.44 -9.24 -11.97
N ALA A 249 4.13 -10.26 -11.43
CA ALA A 249 4.15 -11.58 -12.05
C ALA A 249 2.71 -12.10 -12.24
N GLY A 250 2.33 -12.40 -13.47
CA GLY A 250 0.95 -12.79 -13.85
C GLY A 250 0.05 -11.64 -14.32
N TYR A 251 0.50 -10.38 -14.25
CA TYR A 251 -0.20 -9.19 -14.78
C TYR A 251 0.55 -8.58 -15.97
N THR A 252 1.30 -9.36 -16.71
CA THR A 252 2.11 -8.89 -17.83
C THR A 252 1.25 -8.75 -19.08
N LYS A 253 1.01 -7.51 -19.51
CA LYS A 253 0.59 -7.19 -20.86
C LYS A 253 1.80 -6.73 -21.68
N ASN A 254 1.87 -7.11 -22.93
CA ASN A 254 2.83 -6.49 -23.85
C ASN A 254 2.45 -5.02 -24.05
N PHE A 255 3.42 -4.14 -24.18
CA PHE A 255 3.12 -2.72 -24.39
C PHE A 255 2.37 -2.47 -25.70
N SER A 256 2.56 -3.31 -26.72
CA SER A 256 1.78 -3.29 -27.96
C SER A 256 0.27 -3.46 -27.76
N ASP A 257 -0.13 -4.13 -26.68
CA ASP A 257 -1.52 -4.44 -26.36
C ASP A 257 -2.11 -3.46 -25.33
N LEU A 258 -1.30 -2.49 -24.88
CA LEU A 258 -1.69 -1.49 -23.88
C LEU A 258 -2.49 -0.36 -24.53
N ASP A 259 -3.71 -0.13 -24.06
CA ASP A 259 -4.45 1.09 -24.38
C ASP A 259 -3.97 2.28 -23.54
N THR A 260 -2.98 3.00 -24.07
CA THR A 260 -2.42 4.18 -23.40
C THR A 260 -3.44 5.30 -23.17
N ASN A 261 -4.51 5.37 -23.99
CA ASN A 261 -5.58 6.35 -23.80
C ASN A 261 -6.42 5.99 -22.58
N LEU A 262 -6.71 4.71 -22.39
CA LEU A 262 -7.42 4.21 -21.20
C LEU A 262 -6.62 4.48 -19.94
N VAL A 263 -5.30 4.24 -19.95
CA VAL A 263 -4.38 4.58 -18.84
C VAL A 263 -4.48 6.06 -18.48
N LYS A 264 -4.37 6.93 -19.49
CA LYS A 264 -4.48 8.39 -19.31
C LYS A 264 -5.85 8.80 -18.79
N GLN A 265 -6.92 8.20 -19.30
CA GLN A 265 -8.28 8.47 -18.88
C GLN A 265 -8.50 8.09 -17.41
N TYR A 266 -8.06 6.92 -16.97
CA TYR A 266 -8.18 6.51 -15.58
C TYR A 266 -7.40 7.43 -14.64
N PHE A 267 -6.16 7.77 -15.01
CA PHE A 267 -5.35 8.69 -14.22
C PHE A 267 -6.01 10.08 -14.13
N LYS A 268 -6.46 10.64 -15.27
CA LYS A 268 -7.20 11.92 -15.30
C LYS A 268 -8.45 11.88 -14.43
N SER A 269 -9.22 10.79 -14.50
CA SER A 269 -10.45 10.62 -13.73
C SER A 269 -10.17 10.57 -12.23
N SER A 270 -9.09 9.91 -11.80
CA SER A 270 -8.73 9.85 -10.38
C SER A 270 -8.34 11.23 -9.84
N LEU A 271 -7.52 11.99 -10.57
CA LEU A 271 -7.13 13.36 -10.17
C LEU A 271 -8.33 14.31 -10.14
N THR A 272 -9.19 14.24 -11.16
CA THR A 272 -10.43 15.04 -11.21
C THR A 272 -11.36 14.71 -10.05
N SER A 273 -11.49 13.43 -9.70
CA SER A 273 -12.29 13.00 -8.55
C SER A 273 -11.72 13.53 -7.24
N PHE A 274 -10.40 13.49 -7.07
CA PHE A 274 -9.74 14.04 -5.89
C PHE A 274 -10.01 15.54 -5.72
N ILE A 275 -9.87 16.34 -6.79
CA ILE A 275 -10.17 17.79 -6.75
C ILE A 275 -11.63 18.05 -6.35
N LYS A 276 -12.58 17.35 -6.99
CA LYS A 276 -14.01 17.51 -6.70
C LYS A 276 -14.35 17.14 -5.26
N LEU A 277 -13.79 16.02 -4.79
CA LEU A 277 -13.96 15.61 -3.40
C LEU A 277 -13.39 16.60 -2.42
N SER A 278 -12.18 17.11 -2.63
CA SER A 278 -11.56 18.09 -1.75
C SER A 278 -12.40 19.37 -1.66
N ARG A 279 -12.81 19.91 -2.81
CA ARG A 279 -13.64 21.14 -2.86
C ARG A 279 -15.02 20.96 -2.24
N ALA A 280 -15.61 19.75 -2.34
CA ALA A 280 -16.90 19.45 -1.69
C ALA A 280 -16.84 19.55 -0.15
N TRP A 281 -15.64 19.44 0.44
CA TRP A 281 -15.37 19.58 1.87
C TRP A 281 -14.72 20.91 2.24
N ASN A 282 -14.71 21.90 1.32
CA ASN A 282 -14.06 23.20 1.49
C ASN A 282 -12.55 23.10 1.78
N ILE A 283 -11.89 22.08 1.23
CA ILE A 283 -10.45 21.87 1.34
C ILE A 283 -9.85 22.21 -0.03
N GLU A 284 -8.86 23.10 -0.06
CA GLU A 284 -8.23 23.49 -1.33
C GLU A 284 -7.24 22.41 -1.82
N PRO A 285 -7.47 21.80 -2.98
CA PRO A 285 -6.58 20.79 -3.54
C PRO A 285 -5.41 21.43 -4.30
N ILE A 286 -4.23 20.88 -4.10
CA ILE A 286 -3.01 21.22 -4.85
C ILE A 286 -2.48 19.95 -5.52
N LEU A 287 -2.39 19.94 -6.84
CA LEU A 287 -1.75 18.84 -7.57
C LEU A 287 -0.28 19.16 -7.82
N MET A 288 0.58 18.22 -7.51
CA MET A 288 2.01 18.30 -7.82
C MET A 288 2.40 17.28 -8.88
N THR A 289 3.16 17.70 -9.89
CA THR A 289 3.83 16.78 -10.79
C THR A 289 4.97 16.08 -10.06
N GLN A 290 5.13 14.79 -10.30
CA GLN A 290 6.22 14.03 -9.70
C GLN A 290 7.53 14.29 -10.48
N ALA A 291 8.51 14.87 -9.80
CA ALA A 291 9.85 15.06 -10.36
C ALA A 291 10.50 13.71 -10.64
N ASN A 292 11.26 13.63 -11.72
CA ASN A 292 11.91 12.39 -12.12
C ASN A 292 13.20 12.65 -12.95
N ARG A 293 14.00 11.60 -13.08
CA ARG A 293 15.16 11.54 -13.97
C ARG A 293 14.90 10.69 -15.22
N ILE A 294 13.63 10.46 -15.54
CA ILE A 294 13.20 9.62 -16.66
C ILE A 294 13.35 10.44 -17.95
N ASN A 295 14.47 10.25 -18.62
CA ASN A 295 14.72 10.78 -19.95
C ASN A 295 15.43 9.69 -20.77
N HIS A 296 14.76 9.22 -21.84
CA HIS A 296 15.24 8.13 -22.68
C HIS A 296 16.55 8.47 -23.44
N GLU A 297 16.92 9.75 -23.54
CA GLU A 297 18.17 10.20 -24.16
C GLU A 297 19.37 10.05 -23.21
N LEU A 298 19.15 9.97 -21.90
CA LEU A 298 20.22 9.85 -20.90
C LEU A 298 20.69 8.40 -20.78
N GLU A 299 21.99 8.19 -20.96
CA GLU A 299 22.64 6.88 -20.83
C GLU A 299 22.33 6.21 -19.49
N TYR A 300 22.36 6.97 -18.39
CA TYR A 300 22.01 6.49 -17.05
C TYR A 300 20.61 5.87 -17.02
N PHE A 301 19.62 6.53 -17.60
CA PHE A 301 18.25 6.02 -17.64
C PHE A 301 18.15 4.77 -18.51
N GLN A 302 18.82 4.73 -19.66
CA GLN A 302 18.84 3.55 -20.52
C GLN A 302 19.45 2.35 -19.81
N GLN A 303 20.56 2.52 -19.10
CA GLN A 303 21.19 1.46 -18.33
C GLN A 303 20.35 1.00 -17.15
N TRP A 304 19.72 1.94 -16.42
CA TRP A 304 18.77 1.63 -15.35
C TRP A 304 17.58 0.85 -15.90
N PHE A 305 17.03 1.30 -17.01
CA PHE A 305 15.89 0.68 -17.68
C PHE A 305 16.19 -0.77 -18.09
N LEU A 306 17.33 -1.03 -18.72
CA LEU A 306 17.75 -2.37 -19.12
C LEU A 306 17.91 -3.32 -17.92
N ARG A 307 18.30 -2.80 -16.75
CA ARG A 307 18.44 -3.62 -15.53
C ARG A 307 17.11 -3.97 -14.85
N HIS A 308 16.11 -3.11 -14.96
CA HIS A 308 14.85 -3.22 -14.21
C HIS A 308 13.63 -3.57 -15.06
N GLN A 309 13.70 -3.29 -16.35
CA GLN A 309 12.60 -3.54 -17.27
C GLN A 309 12.79 -4.88 -17.99
N ARG A 310 11.80 -5.73 -17.90
CA ARG A 310 11.81 -7.07 -18.52
C ARG A 310 11.11 -7.08 -19.88
N GLY A 311 11.55 -6.22 -20.80
CA GLY A 311 11.28 -6.37 -22.24
C GLY A 311 9.92 -5.92 -22.78
N GLU A 312 9.07 -5.27 -21.96
CA GLU A 312 7.68 -4.95 -22.37
C GLU A 312 7.50 -3.54 -22.96
N MET A 313 8.40 -2.60 -22.64
CA MET A 313 8.41 -1.22 -23.15
C MET A 313 9.80 -0.85 -23.60
N THR A 314 9.91 0.06 -24.55
CA THR A 314 11.16 0.75 -24.83
C THR A 314 11.39 1.90 -23.84
N PRO A 315 12.63 2.34 -23.61
CA PRO A 315 12.92 3.53 -22.79
C PRO A 315 12.14 4.77 -23.23
N LYS A 316 11.92 4.91 -24.53
CA LYS A 316 11.19 6.04 -25.11
C LYS A 316 9.70 5.97 -24.77
N GLU A 317 9.05 4.83 -24.97
CA GLU A 317 7.63 4.62 -24.64
C GLU A 317 7.37 4.85 -23.16
N PHE A 318 8.26 4.34 -22.29
CA PHE A 318 8.18 4.58 -20.85
C PHE A 318 8.28 6.08 -20.53
N SER A 319 9.28 6.77 -21.09
CA SER A 319 9.50 8.20 -20.88
C SER A 319 8.31 9.04 -21.37
N ASP A 320 7.79 8.74 -22.55
CA ASP A 320 6.68 9.48 -23.16
C ASP A 320 5.38 9.31 -22.37
N LEU A 321 5.06 8.07 -21.95
CA LEU A 321 3.87 7.82 -21.15
C LEU A 321 3.99 8.48 -19.76
N TYR A 322 5.15 8.37 -19.10
CA TYR A 322 5.38 9.04 -17.80
C TYR A 322 5.22 10.56 -17.91
N LYS A 323 5.78 11.17 -18.97
CA LYS A 323 5.65 12.60 -19.25
C LYS A 323 4.20 12.99 -19.47
N SER A 324 3.43 12.19 -20.23
CA SER A 324 2.02 12.46 -20.48
C SER A 324 1.17 12.47 -19.22
N LEU A 325 1.46 11.62 -18.23
CA LEU A 325 0.76 11.64 -16.93
C LEU A 325 1.08 12.93 -16.15
N ASN A 326 2.32 13.43 -16.19
CA ASN A 326 2.64 14.74 -15.60
C ASN A 326 1.94 15.90 -16.33
N GLU A 327 1.73 15.81 -17.65
CA GLU A 327 0.97 16.80 -18.42
C GLU A 327 -0.51 16.77 -18.02
N ILE A 328 -1.10 15.59 -17.84
CA ILE A 328 -2.46 15.44 -17.32
C ILE A 328 -2.59 16.07 -15.92
N THR A 329 -1.59 15.89 -15.05
CA THR A 329 -1.59 16.52 -13.72
C THR A 329 -1.68 18.06 -13.85
N ARG A 330 -0.94 18.66 -14.77
CA ARG A 330 -1.00 20.10 -15.03
C ARG A 330 -2.36 20.53 -15.61
N GLU A 331 -2.85 19.77 -16.60
CA GLU A 331 -4.13 20.05 -17.27
C GLU A 331 -5.30 20.04 -16.27
N VAL A 332 -5.32 19.07 -15.34
CA VAL A 332 -6.40 18.92 -14.37
C VAL A 332 -6.32 19.93 -13.23
N ALA A 333 -5.13 20.49 -12.96
CA ALA A 333 -4.91 21.49 -11.90
C ALA A 333 -5.53 22.86 -12.21
N PHE A 334 -5.84 23.15 -13.48
CA PHE A 334 -6.50 24.38 -13.95
C PHE A 334 -7.98 24.16 -14.24
#